data_4b62818781b4b7a0a215af9803716437
#
_entry.id   4b62818781b4b7a0a215af9803716437
#
_cell.length_a   1.000
_cell.length_b   1.000
_cell.length_c   1.000
_cell.angle_alpha   90.00
_cell.angle_beta   90.00
_cell.angle_gamma   90.00
#
_symmetry.space_group_name_H-M   'P 1'
#
loop_
_entity.id
_entity.type
_entity.pdbx_description
1 polymer ?
#
loop_
_entity_poly.entity_id
_entity_poly.type
_entity_poly.pdbx_seq_one_letter_code
_entity_poly.pdbx_strand_id
1 'polypeptide(L)'
;MYKDLLPIGSVVKLLETERFVMIVGRIVVPEGVDTIYDYVGCIYPEGISSSDDMVFFNRDSIEMLVFVGLQDVQELTYRSEVLDELGELAVVDGEIVPVVDDEEVDTSI
;
A
#
# COMPACT_ATOMS: atom_id res chain seq x y z
N MET A 1 -2.45 9.68 7.29
CA MET A 1 -1.86 8.34 7.51
C MET A 1 -1.37 7.73 6.20
N TYR A 2 -2.15 7.77 5.14
CA TYR A 2 -1.80 7.14 3.87
C TYR A 2 -1.40 8.11 2.76
N LYS A 3 -1.45 9.40 3.02
CA LYS A 3 -1.10 10.42 2.00
C LYS A 3 0.37 10.39 1.60
N ASP A 4 1.22 9.78 2.42
CA ASP A 4 2.67 9.73 2.18
C ASP A 4 3.11 8.49 1.42
N LEU A 5 2.16 7.62 1.02
CA LEU A 5 2.50 6.43 0.25
C LEU A 5 3.05 6.81 -1.12
N LEU A 6 4.07 6.06 -1.54
CA LEU A 6 4.69 6.30 -2.84
C LEU A 6 3.74 5.98 -3.99
N PRO A 7 3.88 6.67 -5.13
CA PRO A 7 3.06 6.37 -6.31
C PRO A 7 3.31 4.97 -6.87
N ILE A 8 2.31 4.44 -7.57
CA ILE A 8 2.46 3.20 -8.32
C ILE A 8 3.59 3.38 -9.33
N GLY A 9 4.40 2.36 -9.47
CA GLY A 9 5.56 2.38 -10.37
C GLY A 9 6.85 2.84 -9.70
N SER A 10 6.79 3.29 -8.44
CA SER A 10 8.01 3.64 -7.70
C SER A 10 8.85 2.39 -7.48
N VAL A 11 10.17 2.56 -7.48
CA VAL A 11 11.11 1.47 -7.28
C VAL A 11 11.92 1.75 -6.03
N VAL A 12 11.98 0.76 -5.15
CA VAL A 12 12.64 0.88 -3.85
C VAL A 12 13.58 -0.30 -3.63
N LYS A 13 14.52 -0.11 -2.69
CA LYS A 13 15.33 -1.19 -2.16
C LYS A 13 14.87 -1.41 -0.73
N LEU A 14 14.54 -2.66 -0.40
CA LEU A 14 14.11 -3.01 0.96
C LEU A 14 15.32 -3.34 1.83
N LEU A 15 15.14 -3.21 3.14
CA LEU A 15 16.15 -3.61 4.12
C LEU A 15 16.48 -5.09 3.93
N GLU A 16 17.75 -5.43 4.12
CA GLU A 16 18.23 -6.82 4.08
C GLU A 16 18.10 -7.52 2.72
N THR A 17 17.91 -6.77 1.65
CA THR A 17 17.91 -7.33 0.30
C THR A 17 18.75 -6.47 -0.64
N GLU A 18 19.34 -7.10 -1.63
CA GLU A 18 20.11 -6.42 -2.69
C GLU A 18 19.26 -6.18 -3.93
N ARG A 19 18.01 -6.66 -3.93
CA ARG A 19 17.14 -6.54 -5.10
C ARG A 19 16.28 -5.29 -5.00
N PHE A 20 15.90 -4.75 -6.15
CA PHE A 20 14.94 -3.65 -6.23
C PHE A 20 13.54 -4.23 -6.37
N VAL A 21 12.55 -3.49 -5.84
CA VAL A 21 11.14 -3.86 -5.88
C VAL A 21 10.36 -2.72 -6.47
N MET A 22 9.54 -2.99 -7.48
CA MET A 22 8.66 -1.98 -8.06
C MET A 22 7.28 -2.10 -7.43
N ILE A 23 6.76 -0.97 -6.94
CA ILE A 23 5.44 -0.91 -6.30
C ILE A 23 4.35 -1.01 -7.36
N VAL A 24 3.43 -1.96 -7.18
CA VAL A 24 2.30 -2.15 -8.10
C VAL A 24 0.95 -2.03 -7.41
N GLY A 25 0.92 -1.91 -6.08
CA GLY A 25 -0.32 -1.69 -5.34
C GLY A 25 -0.06 -1.03 -4.00
N ARG A 26 -1.10 -0.42 -3.45
CA ARG A 26 -1.05 0.27 -2.16
C ARG A 26 -2.23 -0.17 -1.31
N ILE A 27 -2.01 -0.30 -0.01
CA ILE A 27 -3.03 -0.66 0.98
C ILE A 27 -3.68 -1.98 0.58
N VAL A 28 -2.97 -3.06 0.86
CA VAL A 28 -3.35 -4.40 0.38
C VAL A 28 -3.35 -5.40 1.52
N VAL A 29 -4.19 -6.41 1.40
CA VAL A 29 -4.19 -7.55 2.31
C VAL A 29 -3.93 -8.82 1.50
N PRO A 30 -2.87 -9.59 1.81
CA PRO A 30 -2.63 -10.84 1.11
C PRO A 30 -3.73 -11.86 1.38
N GLU A 31 -3.97 -12.73 0.43
CA GLU A 31 -4.96 -13.80 0.59
C GLU A 31 -4.58 -14.69 1.78
N GLY A 32 -5.55 -14.97 2.64
CA GLY A 32 -5.35 -15.83 3.80
C GLY A 32 -4.65 -15.20 4.98
N VAL A 33 -4.41 -13.89 4.94
CA VAL A 33 -3.74 -13.14 6.01
C VAL A 33 -4.64 -11.98 6.43
N ASP A 34 -4.62 -11.62 7.71
CA ASP A 34 -5.44 -10.52 8.23
C ASP A 34 -4.64 -9.25 8.48
N THR A 35 -3.49 -9.12 7.82
CA THR A 35 -2.60 -7.96 7.98
C THR A 35 -2.67 -7.08 6.76
N ILE A 36 -2.84 -5.77 6.97
CA ILE A 36 -2.79 -4.77 5.91
C ILE A 36 -1.36 -4.32 5.73
N TYR A 37 -0.87 -4.38 4.49
CA TYR A 37 0.45 -3.86 4.13
C TYR A 37 0.30 -2.56 3.36
N ASP A 38 1.26 -1.67 3.53
CA ASP A 38 1.28 -0.40 2.79
C ASP A 38 1.40 -0.63 1.29
N TYR A 39 2.17 -1.64 0.89
CA TYR A 39 2.50 -1.86 -0.52
C TYR A 39 2.51 -3.33 -0.90
N VAL A 40 2.23 -3.58 -2.18
CA VAL A 40 2.62 -4.81 -2.84
C VAL A 40 3.46 -4.44 -4.07
N GLY A 41 4.49 -5.22 -4.32
CA GLY A 41 5.37 -4.99 -5.45
C GLY A 41 5.87 -6.28 -6.07
N CYS A 42 6.75 -6.12 -7.03
CA CYS A 42 7.42 -7.26 -7.68
C CYS A 42 8.91 -6.97 -7.79
N ILE A 43 9.70 -8.02 -7.85
CA ILE A 43 11.16 -7.90 -8.02
C ILE A 43 11.45 -7.31 -9.41
N TYR A 44 12.24 -6.27 -9.44
CA TYR A 44 12.66 -5.62 -10.66
C TYR A 44 14.03 -6.18 -11.08
N PRO A 45 14.26 -6.47 -12.36
CA PRO A 45 13.40 -6.23 -13.52
C PRO A 45 12.53 -7.43 -13.94
N GLU A 46 12.53 -8.52 -13.21
CA GLU A 46 11.86 -9.75 -13.63
C GLU A 46 10.34 -9.63 -13.69
N GLY A 47 9.74 -8.91 -12.75
CA GLY A 47 8.30 -8.75 -12.74
C GLY A 47 7.55 -9.92 -12.15
N ILE A 48 6.25 -9.97 -12.41
CA ILE A 48 5.34 -10.99 -11.89
C ILE A 48 5.04 -12.01 -12.98
N SER A 49 5.30 -13.30 -12.70
CA SER A 49 4.86 -14.40 -13.55
C SER A 49 3.80 -15.25 -12.83
N SER A 50 3.71 -15.19 -11.52
CA SER A 50 2.69 -15.89 -10.75
C SER A 50 2.43 -15.12 -9.47
N SER A 51 1.39 -15.49 -8.72
CA SER A 51 1.08 -14.82 -7.45
C SER A 51 2.19 -14.97 -6.40
N ASP A 52 3.06 -15.96 -6.55
CA ASP A 52 4.19 -16.15 -5.63
C ASP A 52 5.28 -15.08 -5.81
N ASP A 53 5.24 -14.34 -6.89
CA ASP A 53 6.21 -13.29 -7.18
C ASP A 53 5.86 -11.96 -6.52
N MET A 54 4.73 -11.87 -5.83
CA MET A 54 4.34 -10.64 -5.16
C MET A 54 5.04 -10.51 -3.82
N VAL A 55 5.51 -9.28 -3.55
CA VAL A 55 6.21 -8.93 -2.30
C VAL A 55 5.36 -7.92 -1.55
N PHE A 56 4.95 -8.26 -0.33
CA PHE A 56 4.16 -7.36 0.52
C PHE A 56 5.07 -6.73 1.56
N PHE A 57 5.00 -5.43 1.72
CA PHE A 57 5.88 -4.75 2.67
C PHE A 57 5.27 -3.42 3.11
N ASN A 58 5.83 -2.88 4.19
CA ASN A 58 5.43 -1.59 4.73
C ASN A 58 6.50 -0.54 4.45
N ARG A 59 6.13 0.73 4.59
CA ARG A 59 7.05 1.83 4.30
C ARG A 59 8.31 1.81 5.19
N ASP A 60 8.20 1.28 6.41
CA ASP A 60 9.36 1.20 7.30
C ASP A 60 10.38 0.12 6.88
N SER A 61 10.02 -0.74 5.95
CA SER A 61 10.96 -1.70 5.37
C SER A 61 11.78 -1.15 4.22
N ILE A 62 11.49 0.06 3.78
CA ILE A 62 12.20 0.68 2.66
C ILE A 62 13.51 1.28 3.15
N GLU A 63 14.63 0.80 2.58
CA GLU A 63 15.93 1.35 2.87
C GLU A 63 16.25 2.55 1.99
N MET A 64 15.86 2.49 0.71
CA MET A 64 16.20 3.52 -0.25
C MET A 64 15.14 3.63 -1.34
N LEU A 65 14.78 4.87 -1.68
CA LEU A 65 13.94 5.17 -2.83
C LEU A 65 14.83 5.30 -4.05
N VAL A 66 14.60 4.46 -5.05
CA VAL A 66 15.42 4.40 -6.27
C VAL A 66 14.79 5.25 -7.38
N PHE A 67 13.48 5.18 -7.53
CA PHE A 67 12.75 5.87 -8.59
C PHE A 67 11.34 6.17 -8.12
N VAL A 68 10.89 7.40 -8.35
CA VAL A 68 9.52 7.81 -8.02
C VAL A 68 8.63 7.55 -9.23
N GLY A 69 7.53 6.84 -9.04
CA GLY A 69 6.59 6.55 -10.10
C GLY A 69 5.86 7.78 -10.62
N LEU A 70 5.03 7.58 -11.60
CA LEU A 70 4.32 8.67 -12.26
C LEU A 70 3.44 9.45 -11.28
N GLN A 71 3.56 10.77 -11.30
CA GLN A 71 2.75 11.66 -10.48
C GLN A 71 2.05 12.66 -11.40
N ASP A 72 0.98 12.21 -12.01
CA ASP A 72 0.14 13.06 -12.87
C ASP A 72 -1.09 13.56 -12.09
N VAL A 73 -2.00 14.21 -12.80
CA VAL A 73 -3.22 14.74 -12.20
C VAL A 73 -4.05 13.61 -11.54
N GLN A 74 -4.10 12.45 -12.16
CA GLN A 74 -4.87 11.33 -11.62
C GLN A 74 -4.29 10.84 -10.30
N GLU A 75 -2.97 10.71 -10.21
CA GLU A 75 -2.31 10.28 -8.98
C GLU A 75 -2.51 11.31 -7.86
N LEU A 76 -2.33 12.60 -8.17
CA LEU A 76 -2.46 13.66 -7.17
C LEU A 76 -3.90 13.79 -6.68
N THR A 77 -4.88 13.61 -7.56
CA THR A 77 -6.29 13.60 -7.19
C THR A 77 -6.62 12.41 -6.30
N TYR A 78 -6.14 11.22 -6.66
CA TYR A 78 -6.35 10.03 -5.86
C TYR A 78 -5.74 10.19 -4.46
N ARG A 79 -4.56 10.79 -4.38
CA ARG A 79 -3.88 11.04 -3.12
C ARG A 79 -4.69 11.97 -2.22
N SER A 80 -5.21 13.07 -2.77
CA SER A 80 -5.93 14.05 -1.95
C SER A 80 -7.36 13.60 -1.63
N GLU A 81 -8.03 12.91 -2.54
CA GLU A 81 -9.45 12.56 -2.35
C GLU A 81 -9.66 11.19 -1.72
N VAL A 82 -8.69 10.29 -1.83
CA VAL A 82 -8.82 8.93 -1.30
C VAL A 82 -7.80 8.70 -0.18
N LEU A 83 -6.51 8.74 -0.50
CA LEU A 83 -5.48 8.36 0.48
C LEU A 83 -5.44 9.27 1.69
N ASP A 84 -5.58 10.56 1.49
CA ASP A 84 -5.53 11.55 2.58
C ASP A 84 -6.77 11.46 3.48
N GLU A 85 -7.88 10.98 2.94
CA GLU A 85 -9.13 10.86 3.69
C GLU A 85 -9.27 9.54 4.44
N LEU A 86 -8.40 8.56 4.17
CA LEU A 86 -8.47 7.29 4.87
C LEU A 86 -7.99 7.42 6.30
N GLY A 87 -8.79 6.94 7.22
CA GLY A 87 -8.42 6.80 8.61
C GLY A 87 -7.90 5.39 8.88
N GLU A 88 -8.08 4.95 10.12
CA GLU A 88 -7.65 3.61 10.52
C GLU A 88 -8.46 2.55 9.76
N LEU A 89 -7.77 1.49 9.34
CA LEU A 89 -8.36 0.39 8.58
C LEU A 89 -8.18 -0.93 9.32
N ALA A 90 -9.11 -1.85 9.08
CA ALA A 90 -9.06 -3.19 9.65
C ALA A 90 -9.41 -4.21 8.57
N VAL A 91 -9.10 -5.47 8.83
CA VAL A 91 -9.45 -6.57 7.94
C VAL A 91 -10.60 -7.34 8.54
N VAL A 92 -11.70 -7.47 7.82
CA VAL A 92 -12.87 -8.25 8.22
C VAL A 92 -13.23 -9.18 7.07
N ASP A 93 -13.21 -10.48 7.33
CA ASP A 93 -13.52 -11.50 6.31
C ASP A 93 -12.68 -11.36 5.04
N GLY A 94 -11.39 -11.02 5.22
CA GLY A 94 -10.45 -10.86 4.10
C GLY A 94 -10.58 -9.55 3.34
N GLU A 95 -11.46 -8.65 3.79
CA GLU A 95 -11.65 -7.36 3.15
C GLU A 95 -11.21 -6.21 4.05
N ILE A 96 -10.67 -5.18 3.44
CA ILE A 96 -10.26 -3.96 4.14
C ILE A 96 -11.48 -3.08 4.35
N VAL A 97 -11.73 -2.70 5.61
CA VAL A 97 -12.86 -1.85 5.96
C VAL A 97 -12.38 -0.72 6.88
N PRO A 98 -13.05 0.44 6.88
CA PRO A 98 -12.72 1.50 7.83
C PRO A 98 -13.08 1.09 9.25
N VAL A 99 -12.27 1.51 10.21
CA VAL A 99 -12.58 1.35 11.63
C VAL A 99 -13.50 2.47 12.02
N VAL A 100 -14.65 2.12 12.59
CA VAL A 100 -15.65 3.07 13.05
C VAL A 100 -15.65 3.01 14.58
N ASP A 101 -15.44 4.16 15.23
CA ASP A 101 -15.49 4.22 16.68
C ASP A 101 -16.93 4.30 17.20
N ASP A 102 -17.11 3.90 18.47
CA ASP A 102 -18.45 3.84 19.07
C ASP A 102 -19.15 5.19 19.08
N GLU A 103 -18.41 6.27 19.21
CA GLU A 103 -18.99 7.61 19.21
C GLU A 103 -19.61 7.94 17.85
N GLU A 104 -18.98 7.55 16.78
CA GLU A 104 -19.54 7.76 15.45
C GLU A 104 -20.79 6.95 15.22
N VAL A 105 -20.82 5.74 15.73
CA VAL A 105 -22.00 4.89 15.64
C VAL A 105 -23.16 5.52 16.40
N ASP A 106 -22.89 6.04 17.59
CA ASP A 106 -23.93 6.67 18.43
C ASP A 106 -24.48 7.92 17.78
N THR A 107 -23.67 8.71 17.15
CA THR A 107 -24.11 9.96 16.54
C THR A 107 -24.88 9.74 15.27
N SER A 108 -24.79 8.57 14.68
CA SER A 108 -25.54 8.27 13.46
C SER A 108 -27.01 7.99 13.72
N ILE A 109 -27.37 7.83 14.94
CA ILE A 109 -28.73 7.60 15.36
C ILE A 109 -29.47 8.92 15.47
#